data_8d1fecb1e0162e9ab16869d122e55181
#
_entry.id   8d1fecb1e0162e9ab16869d122e55181
#
_cell.length_a   1.000
_cell.length_b   1.000
_cell.length_c   1.000
_cell.angle_alpha   90.00
_cell.angle_beta   90.00
_cell.angle_gamma   90.00
#
_symmetry.space_group_name_H-M   'P 1'
#
loop_
_entity.id
_entity.type
_entity.pdbx_description
1 polymer ?
#
loop_
_entity_poly.entity_id
_entity_poly.type
_entity_poly.pdbx_seq_one_letter_code
_entity_poly.pdbx_strand_id
1 'polypeptide(L)'
;DENAGTFRATVDLRLSWFDGRLAKSGPIVGVPPDTYRDAAAEARMKEIWVPPVVLSNQQGEAAFSSYGLRVYPDGNVELLHRVTADFAVDVDVARFPFDRQQLFADVAVRGVPISQVTLQFDQSDIDFSRPSVAANLPGWSIGLVDLRSSPISSWYNTSEARVTASLTVARQPGLVVASIFIPLLASLLIPLLAIWLNRMEDGMFQVDAFELVNIIIGGLFAVIALNFTVYSTYVVLADGDNTVNRLFALNYLALATALFVNIFFGRFNVLARAFSPYVQEQAYLVIMWAVPVLVAITAAAFTPSARIFSPVS
;
A
#
# COMPACT_ATOMS: atom_id res chain seq x y z
N ASP A 1 5.91 2.15 -7.74
CA ASP A 1 5.39 0.92 -8.37
C ASP A 1 5.01 -0.08 -7.28
N GLU A 2 3.69 -0.19 -7.02
CA GLU A 2 3.16 -1.06 -5.96
C GLU A 2 3.47 -2.54 -6.23
N ASN A 3 3.45 -2.95 -7.49
CA ASN A 3 3.68 -4.34 -7.87
C ASN A 3 5.15 -4.75 -7.73
N ALA A 4 6.07 -3.81 -7.87
CA ALA A 4 7.50 -4.04 -7.69
C ALA A 4 7.95 -3.83 -6.23
N GLY A 5 7.07 -3.36 -5.35
CA GLY A 5 7.43 -2.99 -3.97
C GLY A 5 8.48 -1.88 -3.92
N THR A 6 8.39 -0.91 -4.85
CA THR A 6 9.34 0.20 -4.94
C THR A 6 8.65 1.52 -5.17
N PHE A 7 9.29 2.60 -4.72
CA PHE A 7 8.90 3.96 -5.09
C PHE A 7 10.12 4.77 -5.54
N ARG A 8 9.93 5.62 -6.53
CA ARG A 8 10.96 6.55 -6.99
C ARG A 8 10.84 7.87 -6.29
N ALA A 9 11.93 8.34 -5.71
CA ALA A 9 11.98 9.64 -5.05
C ALA A 9 13.28 10.37 -5.34
N THR A 10 13.20 11.71 -5.30
CA THR A 10 14.37 12.57 -5.15
C THR A 10 14.46 12.96 -3.69
N VAL A 11 15.56 12.59 -3.05
CA VAL A 11 15.87 12.86 -1.65
C VAL A 11 17.00 13.89 -1.59
N ASP A 12 16.77 14.98 -0.86
CA ASP A 12 17.80 15.96 -0.51
C ASP A 12 18.24 15.68 0.92
N LEU A 13 19.43 15.16 1.08
CA LEU A 13 20.05 14.86 2.36
C LEU A 13 21.04 15.96 2.74
N ARG A 14 20.91 16.52 3.94
CA ARG A 14 21.88 17.44 4.54
C ARG A 14 22.55 16.77 5.73
N LEU A 15 23.87 16.68 5.69
CA LEU A 15 24.69 16.18 6.78
C LEU A 15 25.62 17.30 7.25
N SER A 16 25.81 17.41 8.54
CA SER A 16 26.77 18.34 9.12
C SER A 16 27.64 17.63 10.17
N TRP A 17 28.92 17.94 10.22
CA TRP A 17 29.84 17.43 11.23
C TRP A 17 30.97 18.45 11.48
N PHE A 18 31.69 18.26 12.57
CA PHE A 18 32.82 19.09 12.92
C PHE A 18 34.14 18.32 12.68
N ASP A 19 35.10 18.94 11.95
CA ASP A 19 36.45 18.46 11.78
C ASP A 19 37.46 19.60 12.09
N GLY A 20 38.00 19.56 13.29
CA GLY A 20 38.95 20.58 13.76
C GLY A 20 40.22 20.70 12.91
N ARG A 21 40.55 19.70 12.08
CA ARG A 21 41.73 19.74 11.17
C ARG A 21 41.52 20.72 10.02
N LEU A 22 40.27 21.06 9.73
CA LEU A 22 39.85 21.97 8.65
C LEU A 22 39.68 23.41 9.15
N ALA A 23 39.79 23.64 10.46
CA ALA A 23 39.66 24.97 11.02
C ALA A 23 40.83 25.88 10.57
N LYS A 24 40.50 27.09 10.09
CA LYS A 24 41.47 28.09 9.65
C LYS A 24 42.04 28.81 10.85
N SER A 25 43.36 29.03 10.83
CA SER A 25 44.04 29.84 11.86
C SER A 25 43.79 31.33 11.63
N GLY A 26 43.34 32.07 12.63
CA GLY A 26 43.14 33.52 12.60
C GLY A 26 41.68 33.96 12.81
N PRO A 27 41.38 35.26 12.63
CA PRO A 27 40.02 35.78 12.76
C PRO A 27 39.10 35.19 11.71
N ILE A 28 38.03 34.52 12.13
CA ILE A 28 37.10 33.84 11.26
C ILE A 28 35.76 34.62 11.05
N VAL A 29 35.61 35.73 11.77
CA VAL A 29 34.37 36.53 11.68
C VAL A 29 34.24 37.15 10.30
N GLY A 30 33.10 36.85 9.61
CA GLY A 30 32.81 37.37 8.26
C GLY A 30 33.52 36.61 7.13
N VAL A 31 34.27 35.56 7.40
CA VAL A 31 34.89 34.75 6.35
C VAL A 31 33.85 33.77 5.82
N PRO A 32 33.53 33.78 4.49
CA PRO A 32 32.57 32.86 3.92
C PRO A 32 33.13 31.42 3.90
N PRO A 33 32.22 30.38 3.90
CA PRO A 33 32.66 29.00 3.74
C PRO A 33 33.23 28.75 2.34
N ASP A 34 34.20 27.87 2.26
CA ASP A 34 34.68 27.34 0.98
C ASP A 34 33.61 26.43 0.43
N THR A 35 33.07 26.73 -0.77
CA THR A 35 31.94 26.01 -1.33
C THR A 35 32.34 25.27 -2.60
N TYR A 36 32.01 23.99 -2.66
CA TYR A 36 32.30 23.08 -3.77
C TYR A 36 30.98 22.47 -4.28
N ARG A 37 30.91 22.18 -5.59
CA ARG A 37 29.73 21.57 -6.20
C ARG A 37 30.13 20.45 -7.15
N ASP A 38 29.30 19.43 -7.24
CA ASP A 38 29.41 18.29 -8.14
C ASP A 38 30.82 17.67 -8.17
N ALA A 39 31.49 17.60 -9.31
CA ALA A 39 32.85 17.03 -9.44
C ALA A 39 33.89 17.70 -8.51
N ALA A 40 33.77 19.00 -8.25
CA ALA A 40 34.67 19.68 -7.30
C ALA A 40 34.39 19.27 -5.83
N ALA A 41 33.10 19.02 -5.51
CA ALA A 41 32.75 18.50 -4.20
C ALA A 41 33.25 17.07 -4.03
N GLU A 42 33.08 16.21 -5.03
CA GLU A 42 33.58 14.82 -4.99
C GLU A 42 35.10 14.75 -4.87
N ALA A 43 35.84 15.62 -5.58
CA ALA A 43 37.26 15.71 -5.47
C ALA A 43 37.68 16.12 -4.04
N ARG A 44 37.02 17.13 -3.45
CA ARG A 44 37.31 17.60 -2.11
C ARG A 44 36.96 16.56 -1.03
N MET A 45 35.88 15.82 -1.20
CA MET A 45 35.46 14.74 -0.29
C MET A 45 36.49 13.61 -0.19
N LYS A 46 37.29 13.39 -1.23
CA LYS A 46 38.42 12.41 -1.19
C LYS A 46 39.62 12.87 -0.37
N GLU A 47 39.75 14.18 -0.13
CA GLU A 47 40.85 14.78 0.60
C GLU A 47 40.56 14.98 2.09
N ILE A 48 39.30 14.97 2.49
CA ILE A 48 38.85 15.17 3.87
C ILE A 48 38.17 13.92 4.40
N TRP A 49 38.03 13.83 5.73
CA TRP A 49 37.19 12.80 6.30
C TRP A 49 35.69 13.14 6.03
N VAL A 50 34.95 12.16 5.54
CA VAL A 50 33.49 12.22 5.32
C VAL A 50 32.85 11.00 5.97
N PRO A 51 31.78 11.15 6.77
CA PRO A 51 31.09 10.01 7.34
C PRO A 51 30.57 9.08 6.21
N PRO A 52 30.76 7.76 6.30
CA PRO A 52 30.36 6.81 5.26
C PRO A 52 28.86 6.54 5.30
N VAL A 53 28.09 7.54 4.92
CA VAL A 53 26.60 7.50 4.90
C VAL A 53 26.10 6.94 3.59
N VAL A 54 25.14 6.02 3.67
CA VAL A 54 24.48 5.39 2.54
C VAL A 54 22.96 5.41 2.73
N LEU A 55 22.23 5.34 1.63
CA LEU A 55 20.79 5.09 1.62
C LEU A 55 20.56 3.58 1.55
N SER A 56 20.31 2.95 2.71
CA SER A 56 20.39 1.49 2.86
C SER A 56 19.23 0.72 2.24
N ASN A 57 18.10 1.37 1.98
CA ASN A 57 16.95 0.78 1.28
C ASN A 57 16.84 1.20 -0.19
N GLN A 58 17.88 1.85 -0.74
CA GLN A 58 17.97 2.14 -2.16
C GLN A 58 18.09 0.84 -2.97
N GLN A 59 17.34 0.75 -4.05
CA GLN A 59 17.38 -0.36 -5.01
C GLN A 59 18.15 0.05 -6.27
N GLY A 60 19.21 -0.68 -6.56
CA GLY A 60 20.04 -0.40 -7.73
C GLY A 60 20.84 0.89 -7.65
N GLU A 61 21.31 1.35 -8.82
CA GLU A 61 22.06 2.59 -8.94
C GLU A 61 21.14 3.82 -8.95
N ALA A 62 21.63 4.93 -8.40
CA ALA A 62 20.90 6.18 -8.47
C ALA A 62 20.79 6.69 -9.93
N ALA A 63 19.60 7.07 -10.34
CA ALA A 63 19.36 7.67 -11.65
C ALA A 63 20.01 9.06 -11.76
N PHE A 64 20.15 9.74 -10.63
CA PHE A 64 20.82 11.03 -10.53
C PHE A 64 21.46 11.16 -9.14
N SER A 65 22.66 11.74 -9.10
CA SER A 65 23.38 12.07 -7.85
C SER A 65 24.16 13.36 -8.05
N SER A 66 24.07 14.27 -7.07
CA SER A 66 24.79 15.55 -7.08
C SER A 66 25.17 15.93 -5.66
N TYR A 67 26.35 16.50 -5.51
CA TYR A 67 26.91 16.87 -4.22
C TYR A 67 27.17 18.36 -4.13
N GLY A 68 26.89 18.94 -2.95
CA GLY A 68 27.34 20.26 -2.55
C GLY A 68 28.08 20.14 -1.23
N LEU A 69 29.30 20.68 -1.15
CA LEU A 69 30.08 20.64 0.08
C LEU A 69 30.46 22.07 0.48
N ARG A 70 30.27 22.38 1.76
CA ARG A 70 30.70 23.62 2.39
C ARG A 70 31.62 23.32 3.54
N VAL A 71 32.78 23.95 3.56
CA VAL A 71 33.73 23.87 4.63
C VAL A 71 33.85 25.25 5.29
N TYR A 72 33.38 25.34 6.52
CA TYR A 72 33.36 26.59 7.27
C TYR A 72 34.73 26.86 7.91
N PRO A 73 35.09 28.15 8.10
CA PRO A 73 36.39 28.51 8.70
C PRO A 73 36.58 27.98 10.12
N ASP A 74 35.53 27.68 10.85
CA ASP A 74 35.54 27.13 12.20
C ASP A 74 35.73 25.61 12.24
N GLY A 75 35.81 24.94 11.09
CA GLY A 75 35.93 23.49 10.99
C GLY A 75 34.64 22.74 10.87
N ASN A 76 33.49 23.43 10.86
CA ASN A 76 32.21 22.79 10.52
C ASN A 76 32.15 22.47 9.02
N VAL A 77 31.62 21.31 8.70
CA VAL A 77 31.44 20.83 7.33
C VAL A 77 29.97 20.51 7.09
N GLU A 78 29.44 20.97 5.98
CA GLU A 78 28.06 20.68 5.54
C GLU A 78 28.13 20.00 4.18
N LEU A 79 27.56 18.79 4.09
CA LEU A 79 27.39 18.02 2.85
C LEU A 79 25.90 18.00 2.47
N LEU A 80 25.62 18.47 1.27
CA LEU A 80 24.32 18.35 0.63
C LEU A 80 24.41 17.26 -0.44
N HIS A 81 23.58 16.25 -0.34
CA HIS A 81 23.49 15.18 -1.32
C HIS A 81 22.09 15.09 -1.87
N ARG A 82 21.91 15.39 -3.16
CA ARG A 82 20.69 15.17 -3.89
C ARG A 82 20.79 13.89 -4.67
N VAL A 83 19.88 12.96 -4.40
CA VAL A 83 19.83 11.66 -5.07
C VAL A 83 18.43 11.36 -5.58
N THR A 84 18.32 10.88 -6.83
CA THR A 84 17.08 10.32 -7.36
C THR A 84 17.30 8.84 -7.57
N ALA A 85 16.52 8.02 -6.86
CA ALA A 85 16.65 6.57 -6.88
C ALA A 85 15.30 5.88 -6.64
N ASP A 86 15.28 4.58 -6.85
CA ASP A 86 14.21 3.70 -6.43
C ASP A 86 14.51 3.17 -5.01
N PHE A 87 13.50 3.18 -4.16
CA PHE A 87 13.59 2.72 -2.78
C PHE A 87 12.64 1.57 -2.54
N ALA A 88 13.05 0.59 -1.75
CA ALA A 88 12.19 -0.50 -1.35
C ALA A 88 11.06 0.00 -0.44
N VAL A 89 9.86 -0.54 -0.61
CA VAL A 89 8.71 -0.32 0.25
C VAL A 89 7.95 -1.64 0.45
N ASP A 90 7.53 -1.89 1.67
CA ASP A 90 6.62 -2.99 1.98
C ASP A 90 5.18 -2.44 1.91
N VAL A 91 4.40 -2.95 0.94
CA VAL A 91 3.06 -2.44 0.62
C VAL A 91 2.02 -3.24 1.40
N ASP A 92 1.38 -2.61 2.39
CA ASP A 92 0.27 -3.20 3.12
C ASP A 92 -1.08 -2.88 2.45
N VAL A 93 -1.69 -3.90 1.85
CA VAL A 93 -3.00 -3.80 1.18
C VAL A 93 -4.16 -4.37 1.98
N ALA A 94 -3.98 -4.72 3.26
CA ALA A 94 -5.02 -5.32 4.09
C ALA A 94 -6.29 -4.43 4.18
N ARG A 95 -6.12 -3.11 4.09
CA ARG A 95 -7.21 -2.11 4.15
C ARG A 95 -7.54 -1.47 2.80
N PHE A 96 -7.04 -2.05 1.71
CA PHE A 96 -7.33 -1.53 0.38
C PHE A 96 -8.83 -1.36 0.14
N PRO A 97 -9.32 -0.23 -0.43
CA PRO A 97 -8.61 0.91 -1.00
C PRO A 97 -8.42 2.10 -0.03
N PHE A 98 -8.57 1.89 1.26
CA PHE A 98 -8.39 2.91 2.31
C PHE A 98 -7.06 2.75 3.04
N ASP A 99 -6.06 2.20 2.34
CA ASP A 99 -4.74 1.92 2.86
C ASP A 99 -3.88 3.18 2.99
N ARG A 100 -2.94 3.11 3.93
CA ARG A 100 -1.89 4.09 4.12
C ARG A 100 -0.56 3.37 4.02
N GLN A 101 0.33 3.91 3.23
CA GLN A 101 1.67 3.36 3.06
C GLN A 101 2.69 4.26 3.75
N GLN A 102 3.77 3.68 4.22
CA GLN A 102 4.92 4.40 4.72
C GLN A 102 6.06 4.28 3.71
N LEU A 103 6.37 5.38 3.04
CA LEU A 103 7.53 5.48 2.18
C LEU A 103 8.69 5.95 3.04
N PHE A 104 9.83 5.29 3.00
CA PHE A 104 10.95 5.63 3.85
C PHE A 104 12.26 5.67 3.09
N ALA A 105 13.16 6.54 3.56
CA ALA A 105 14.56 6.58 3.17
C ALA A 105 15.39 6.31 4.41
N ASP A 106 16.16 5.23 4.39
CA ASP A 106 17.02 4.81 5.48
C ASP A 106 18.43 5.35 5.27
N VAL A 107 18.79 6.32 6.07
CA VAL A 107 20.13 6.92 6.11
C VAL A 107 20.97 6.18 7.15
N ALA A 108 21.95 5.40 6.73
CA ALA A 108 22.75 4.58 7.61
C ALA A 108 24.25 4.88 7.47
N VAL A 109 24.98 4.82 8.57
CA VAL A 109 26.47 4.84 8.58
C VAL A 109 26.95 3.41 8.40
N ARG A 110 27.73 3.15 7.35
CA ARG A 110 28.21 1.79 7.05
C ARG A 110 29.67 1.58 7.44
N GLY A 111 29.93 0.41 8.05
CA GLY A 111 31.28 -0.03 8.38
C GLY A 111 31.92 0.69 9.60
N VAL A 112 31.16 1.55 10.28
CA VAL A 112 31.62 2.27 11.46
C VAL A 112 30.63 2.06 12.61
N PRO A 113 31.06 1.54 13.76
CA PRO A 113 30.18 1.30 14.90
C PRO A 113 29.59 2.60 15.44
N ILE A 114 28.38 2.50 16.02
CA ILE A 114 27.67 3.63 16.62
C ILE A 114 28.44 4.31 17.75
N SER A 115 29.40 3.60 18.39
CA SER A 115 30.30 4.17 19.39
C SER A 115 31.32 5.17 18.84
N GLN A 116 31.53 5.17 17.52
CA GLN A 116 32.46 6.07 16.82
C GLN A 116 31.75 7.16 16.05
N VAL A 117 30.64 6.81 15.38
CA VAL A 117 29.82 7.75 14.61
C VAL A 117 28.34 7.55 14.95
N THR A 118 27.67 8.60 15.37
CA THR A 118 26.25 8.65 15.63
C THR A 118 25.58 9.61 14.66
N LEU A 119 24.36 9.31 14.25
CA LEU A 119 23.48 10.24 13.53
C LEU A 119 22.55 10.88 14.55
N GLN A 120 22.53 12.19 14.59
CA GLN A 120 21.67 12.99 15.49
C GLN A 120 20.85 13.95 14.65
N PHE A 121 19.67 14.24 15.08
CA PHE A 121 18.79 15.27 14.54
C PHE A 121 18.03 15.94 15.69
N ASP A 122 17.71 17.20 15.52
CA ASP A 122 16.94 17.98 16.47
C ASP A 122 15.57 18.37 15.91
N GLN A 123 14.80 19.17 16.67
CA GLN A 123 13.50 19.62 16.24
C GLN A 123 13.56 20.48 14.97
N SER A 124 14.63 21.26 14.78
CA SER A 124 14.79 22.07 13.57
C SER A 124 15.01 21.22 12.33
N ASP A 125 15.68 20.08 12.47
CA ASP A 125 15.87 19.13 11.38
C ASP A 125 14.55 18.44 11.02
N ILE A 126 13.71 18.09 12.00
CA ILE A 126 12.37 17.56 11.78
C ILE A 126 11.51 18.59 11.03
N ASP A 127 11.50 19.83 11.50
CA ASP A 127 10.70 20.92 10.90
C ASP A 127 11.16 21.25 9.46
N PHE A 128 12.45 21.07 9.18
CA PHE A 128 13.02 21.21 7.84
C PHE A 128 12.72 20.03 6.93
N SER A 129 12.58 18.82 7.48
CA SER A 129 12.32 17.59 6.75
C SER A 129 10.85 17.51 6.33
N ARG A 130 10.59 17.94 5.10
CA ARG A 130 9.22 17.98 4.56
C ARG A 130 9.21 17.62 3.08
N PRO A 131 8.08 17.10 2.56
CA PRO A 131 7.93 16.92 1.12
C PRO A 131 8.09 18.24 0.38
N SER A 132 8.72 18.20 -0.78
CA SER A 132 8.76 19.38 -1.67
C SER A 132 7.33 19.78 -2.06
N VAL A 133 7.10 21.10 -2.23
CA VAL A 133 5.82 21.61 -2.74
C VAL A 133 5.50 21.06 -4.14
N ALA A 134 6.54 20.69 -4.91
CA ALA A 134 6.40 20.05 -6.21
C ALA A 134 6.20 18.52 -6.13
N ALA A 135 6.25 17.92 -4.94
CA ALA A 135 6.04 16.48 -4.81
C ALA A 135 4.60 16.13 -5.17
N ASN A 136 4.44 15.24 -6.14
CA ASN A 136 3.14 14.77 -6.61
C ASN A 136 3.18 13.26 -6.73
N LEU A 137 2.23 12.60 -6.09
CA LEU A 137 2.02 11.16 -6.19
C LEU A 137 0.57 10.92 -6.63
N PRO A 138 0.32 10.68 -7.94
CA PRO A 138 -1.03 10.51 -8.46
C PRO A 138 -1.80 9.41 -7.74
N GLY A 139 -3.02 9.71 -7.29
CA GLY A 139 -3.87 8.77 -6.55
C GLY A 139 -3.58 8.66 -5.05
N TRP A 140 -2.65 9.48 -4.52
CA TRP A 140 -2.28 9.49 -3.11
C TRP A 140 -2.29 10.91 -2.54
N SER A 141 -2.61 11.04 -1.29
CA SER A 141 -2.38 12.26 -0.49
C SER A 141 -1.07 12.09 0.29
N ILE A 142 -0.22 13.12 0.24
CA ILE A 142 1.09 13.14 0.87
C ILE A 142 0.95 13.77 2.26
N GLY A 143 1.45 13.08 3.29
CA GLY A 143 1.49 13.54 4.67
C GLY A 143 2.81 14.22 5.03
N LEU A 144 3.15 14.19 6.31
CA LEU A 144 4.39 14.77 6.85
C LEU A 144 5.50 13.72 6.90
N VAL A 145 6.74 14.20 6.91
CA VAL A 145 7.93 13.38 7.17
C VAL A 145 8.14 13.26 8.67
N ASP A 146 8.40 12.04 9.12
CA ASP A 146 8.81 11.73 10.49
C ASP A 146 10.24 11.15 10.47
N LEU A 147 11.09 11.60 11.42
CA LEU A 147 12.45 11.11 11.55
C LEU A 147 12.56 10.24 12.79
N ARG A 148 13.15 9.05 12.63
CA ARG A 148 13.38 8.12 13.74
C ARG A 148 14.80 7.58 13.71
N SER A 149 15.45 7.59 14.89
CA SER A 149 16.74 6.91 15.06
C SER A 149 16.50 5.45 15.46
N SER A 150 17.04 4.53 14.68
CA SER A 150 16.95 3.09 14.95
C SER A 150 18.25 2.41 14.51
N PRO A 151 19.16 2.08 15.45
CA PRO A 151 20.40 1.39 15.11
C PRO A 151 20.15 0.09 14.36
N ILE A 152 21.04 -0.24 13.43
CA ILE A 152 21.01 -1.49 12.67
C ILE A 152 22.19 -2.37 13.08
N SER A 153 21.99 -3.69 13.10
CA SER A 153 23.06 -4.65 13.34
C SER A 153 24.02 -4.70 12.16
N SER A 154 25.32 -4.61 12.45
CA SER A 154 26.40 -4.75 11.48
C SER A 154 26.85 -6.21 11.36
N TRP A 155 27.62 -6.52 10.32
CA TRP A 155 28.19 -7.86 10.06
C TRP A 155 29.11 -8.37 11.19
N TYR A 156 29.70 -7.46 11.97
CA TYR A 156 30.64 -7.80 13.07
C TYR A 156 29.93 -7.82 14.44
N ASN A 157 28.62 -8.02 14.49
CA ASN A 157 27.84 -7.98 15.73
C ASN A 157 27.96 -6.65 16.50
N THR A 158 28.25 -5.58 15.79
CA THR A 158 28.23 -4.21 16.30
C THR A 158 26.96 -3.51 15.77
N SER A 159 26.56 -2.42 16.43
CA SER A 159 25.45 -1.59 15.92
C SER A 159 26.01 -0.42 15.12
N GLU A 160 25.38 -0.13 13.99
CA GLU A 160 25.63 1.05 13.15
C GLU A 160 24.50 2.07 13.32
N ALA A 161 24.80 3.35 13.21
CA ALA A 161 23.82 4.41 13.33
C ALA A 161 22.94 4.45 12.08
N ARG A 162 21.61 4.52 12.29
CA ARG A 162 20.62 4.71 11.22
C ARG A 162 19.56 5.71 11.65
N VAL A 163 19.17 6.58 10.72
CA VAL A 163 18.00 7.44 10.80
C VAL A 163 17.07 7.11 9.65
N THR A 164 15.85 6.77 9.96
CA THR A 164 14.78 6.53 8.99
C THR A 164 13.95 7.79 8.84
N ALA A 165 13.89 8.34 7.64
CA ALA A 165 12.92 9.37 7.26
C ALA A 165 11.71 8.70 6.64
N SER A 166 10.56 8.74 7.30
CA SER A 166 9.32 8.11 6.85
C SER A 166 8.29 9.14 6.43
N LEU A 167 7.70 8.94 5.26
CA LEU A 167 6.62 9.74 4.69
C LEU A 167 5.35 8.90 4.63
N THR A 168 4.31 9.30 5.38
CA THR A 168 3.02 8.64 5.30
C THR A 168 2.26 9.15 4.08
N VAL A 169 1.78 8.23 3.24
CA VAL A 169 0.90 8.53 2.11
C VAL A 169 -0.41 7.76 2.27
N ALA A 170 -1.54 8.39 1.95
CA ALA A 170 -2.86 7.78 2.01
C ALA A 170 -3.48 7.71 0.63
N ARG A 171 -4.00 6.54 0.25
CA ARG A 171 -4.64 6.34 -1.06
C ARG A 171 -5.90 7.18 -1.18
N GLN A 172 -6.13 7.76 -2.36
CA GLN A 172 -7.37 8.42 -2.75
C GLN A 172 -8.30 7.38 -3.38
N PRO A 173 -9.33 6.90 -2.66
CA PRO A 173 -10.05 5.70 -3.05
C PRO A 173 -11.04 5.89 -4.20
N GLY A 174 -11.37 7.12 -4.60
CA GLY A 174 -12.49 7.43 -5.51
C GLY A 174 -12.50 6.63 -6.82
N LEU A 175 -11.39 6.63 -7.56
CA LEU A 175 -11.29 5.89 -8.82
C LEU A 175 -11.31 4.37 -8.62
N VAL A 176 -10.63 3.88 -7.59
CA VAL A 176 -10.54 2.46 -7.25
C VAL A 176 -11.91 1.93 -6.83
N VAL A 177 -12.64 2.68 -6.02
CA VAL A 177 -14.02 2.33 -5.63
C VAL A 177 -14.91 2.24 -6.87
N ALA A 178 -14.84 3.21 -7.77
CA ALA A 178 -15.65 3.21 -8.98
C ALA A 178 -15.30 2.06 -9.95
N SER A 179 -14.03 1.73 -10.11
CA SER A 179 -13.57 0.75 -11.10
C SER A 179 -13.57 -0.70 -10.60
N ILE A 180 -13.45 -0.93 -9.29
CA ILE A 180 -13.36 -2.28 -8.70
C ILE A 180 -14.56 -2.59 -7.81
N PHE A 181 -14.82 -1.77 -6.80
CA PHE A 181 -15.82 -2.10 -5.78
C PHE A 181 -17.26 -2.05 -6.31
N ILE A 182 -17.59 -1.05 -7.14
CA ILE A 182 -18.94 -0.96 -7.71
C ILE A 182 -19.23 -2.16 -8.61
N PRO A 183 -18.40 -2.56 -9.61
CA PRO A 183 -18.67 -3.76 -10.41
C PRO A 183 -18.69 -5.04 -9.57
N LEU A 184 -17.81 -5.15 -8.57
CA LEU A 184 -17.71 -6.31 -7.70
C LEU A 184 -18.95 -6.48 -6.80
N LEU A 185 -19.48 -5.40 -6.27
CA LEU A 185 -20.74 -5.42 -5.51
C LEU A 185 -21.96 -5.61 -6.44
N ALA A 186 -21.94 -5.03 -7.63
CA ALA A 186 -22.99 -5.23 -8.62
C ALA A 186 -23.07 -6.69 -9.08
N SER A 187 -21.94 -7.38 -9.21
CA SER A 187 -21.92 -8.80 -9.60
C SER A 187 -22.59 -9.72 -8.57
N LEU A 188 -22.62 -9.32 -7.28
CA LEU A 188 -23.38 -10.04 -6.23
C LEU A 188 -24.89 -10.04 -6.48
N LEU A 189 -25.43 -9.08 -7.24
CA LEU A 189 -26.85 -9.05 -7.57
C LEU A 189 -27.25 -10.20 -8.49
N ILE A 190 -26.33 -10.73 -9.31
CA ILE A 190 -26.64 -11.79 -10.28
C ILE A 190 -27.12 -13.06 -9.58
N PRO A 191 -26.38 -13.68 -8.64
CA PRO A 191 -26.85 -14.86 -7.93
C PRO A 191 -28.08 -14.58 -7.05
N LEU A 192 -28.19 -13.36 -6.49
CA LEU A 192 -29.33 -12.98 -5.67
C LEU A 192 -30.60 -12.87 -6.53
N LEU A 193 -30.51 -12.26 -7.72
CA LEU A 193 -31.61 -12.17 -8.65
C LEU A 193 -32.02 -13.56 -9.18
N ALA A 194 -31.07 -14.45 -9.44
CA ALA A 194 -31.34 -15.83 -9.87
C ALA A 194 -32.15 -16.62 -8.81
N ILE A 195 -31.97 -16.33 -7.54
CA ILE A 195 -32.76 -16.90 -6.45
C ILE A 195 -34.11 -16.15 -6.33
N TRP A 196 -34.12 -14.83 -6.36
CA TRP A 196 -35.25 -14.00 -5.96
C TRP A 196 -36.30 -13.84 -7.04
N LEU A 197 -35.95 -13.89 -8.34
CA LEU A 197 -36.88 -13.77 -9.46
C LEU A 197 -37.70 -15.04 -9.69
N ASN A 198 -37.29 -16.17 -9.15
CA ASN A 198 -38.07 -17.39 -9.31
C ASN A 198 -39.16 -17.48 -8.26
N ARG A 199 -40.31 -17.97 -8.71
CA ARG A 199 -41.44 -18.25 -7.87
C ARG A 199 -41.64 -19.77 -7.81
N MET A 200 -42.07 -20.27 -6.66
CA MET A 200 -42.40 -21.67 -6.49
C MET A 200 -43.92 -21.79 -6.24
N GLU A 201 -44.58 -22.60 -7.03
CA GLU A 201 -46.00 -22.93 -6.86
C GLU A 201 -46.16 -24.45 -6.97
N ASP A 202 -46.92 -25.03 -6.07
CA ASP A 202 -47.12 -26.49 -5.95
C ASP A 202 -45.80 -27.28 -5.87
N GLY A 203 -44.80 -26.69 -5.26
CA GLY A 203 -43.44 -27.28 -5.12
C GLY A 203 -42.59 -27.31 -6.38
N MET A 204 -42.99 -26.60 -7.44
CA MET A 204 -42.25 -26.49 -8.71
C MET A 204 -41.91 -25.05 -9.03
N PHE A 205 -40.73 -24.85 -9.65
CA PHE A 205 -40.33 -23.55 -10.14
C PHE A 205 -41.19 -23.12 -11.37
N GLN A 206 -41.58 -21.86 -11.37
CA GLN A 206 -42.27 -21.23 -12.50
C GLN A 206 -41.32 -20.92 -13.68
N VAL A 207 -40.07 -20.60 -13.39
CA VAL A 207 -39.03 -20.39 -14.40
C VAL A 207 -38.23 -21.67 -14.59
N ASP A 208 -37.90 -22.01 -15.85
CA ASP A 208 -37.08 -23.20 -16.14
C ASP A 208 -35.74 -23.11 -15.42
N ALA A 209 -35.42 -24.19 -14.71
CA ALA A 209 -34.12 -24.30 -14.01
C ALA A 209 -32.91 -24.10 -14.94
N PHE A 210 -33.04 -24.43 -16.24
CA PHE A 210 -31.98 -24.25 -17.22
C PHE A 210 -31.72 -22.76 -17.52
N GLU A 211 -32.76 -21.94 -17.61
CA GLU A 211 -32.63 -20.49 -17.83
C GLU A 211 -31.91 -19.83 -16.65
N LEU A 212 -32.25 -20.23 -15.42
CA LEU A 212 -31.58 -19.72 -14.22
C LEU A 212 -30.14 -20.15 -14.13
N VAL A 213 -29.81 -21.39 -14.53
CA VAL A 213 -28.42 -21.87 -14.62
C VAL A 213 -27.61 -21.05 -15.62
N ASN A 214 -28.18 -20.67 -16.76
CA ASN A 214 -27.54 -19.84 -17.77
C ASN A 214 -27.18 -18.44 -17.20
N ILE A 215 -28.09 -17.84 -16.42
CA ILE A 215 -27.82 -16.56 -15.74
C ILE A 215 -26.65 -16.71 -14.75
N ILE A 216 -26.62 -17.78 -13.96
CA ILE A 216 -25.57 -18.05 -12.99
C ILE A 216 -24.21 -18.29 -13.69
N ILE A 217 -24.20 -19.04 -14.79
CA ILE A 217 -23.00 -19.27 -15.60
C ILE A 217 -22.48 -17.95 -16.19
N GLY A 218 -23.37 -17.13 -16.74
CA GLY A 218 -23.03 -15.78 -17.22
C GLY A 218 -22.42 -14.91 -16.12
N GLY A 219 -22.99 -14.96 -14.92
CA GLY A 219 -22.45 -14.30 -13.74
C GLY A 219 -21.06 -14.81 -13.33
N LEU A 220 -20.83 -16.13 -13.40
CA LEU A 220 -19.54 -16.72 -13.12
C LEU A 220 -18.47 -16.21 -14.10
N PHE A 221 -18.75 -16.17 -15.41
CA PHE A 221 -17.82 -15.62 -16.39
C PHE A 221 -17.54 -14.14 -16.15
N ALA A 222 -18.57 -13.35 -15.80
CA ALA A 222 -18.37 -11.93 -15.47
C ALA A 222 -17.45 -11.73 -14.26
N VAL A 223 -17.64 -12.53 -13.20
CA VAL A 223 -16.78 -12.46 -11.99
C VAL A 223 -15.37 -12.93 -12.29
N ILE A 224 -15.18 -13.99 -13.11
CA ILE A 224 -13.85 -14.45 -13.53
C ILE A 224 -13.12 -13.37 -14.34
N ALA A 225 -13.80 -12.73 -15.30
CA ALA A 225 -13.25 -11.67 -16.11
C ALA A 225 -12.85 -10.44 -15.26
N LEU A 226 -13.70 -10.06 -14.31
CA LEU A 226 -13.41 -8.98 -13.38
C LEU A 226 -12.22 -9.32 -12.48
N ASN A 227 -12.16 -10.56 -11.96
CA ASN A 227 -11.05 -11.06 -11.15
C ASN A 227 -9.73 -10.98 -11.92
N PHE A 228 -9.70 -11.47 -13.16
CA PHE A 228 -8.54 -11.38 -14.02
C PHE A 228 -8.10 -9.93 -14.26
N THR A 229 -9.05 -9.03 -14.55
CA THR A 229 -8.77 -7.60 -14.79
C THR A 229 -8.17 -6.93 -13.55
N VAL A 230 -8.74 -7.21 -12.37
CA VAL A 230 -8.26 -6.62 -11.13
C VAL A 230 -6.84 -7.08 -10.81
N TYR A 231 -6.56 -8.38 -10.86
CA TYR A 231 -5.23 -8.90 -10.50
C TYR A 231 -4.17 -8.67 -11.59
N SER A 232 -4.56 -8.46 -12.84
CA SER A 232 -3.60 -8.02 -13.86
C SER A 232 -3.18 -6.55 -13.69
N THR A 233 -4.05 -5.73 -13.10
CA THR A 233 -3.77 -4.32 -12.83
C THR A 233 -3.07 -4.11 -11.48
N TYR A 234 -3.52 -4.83 -10.45
CA TYR A 234 -3.05 -4.73 -9.08
C TYR A 234 -2.55 -6.10 -8.60
N VAL A 235 -1.38 -6.51 -9.07
CA VAL A 235 -0.80 -7.83 -8.75
C VAL A 235 -0.62 -8.01 -7.24
N VAL A 236 -0.30 -6.94 -6.53
CA VAL A 236 -0.15 -6.93 -5.05
C VAL A 236 -1.40 -7.38 -4.30
N LEU A 237 -2.60 -7.27 -4.92
CA LEU A 237 -3.85 -7.74 -4.32
C LEU A 237 -4.04 -9.26 -4.42
N ALA A 238 -3.29 -9.95 -5.30
CA ALA A 238 -3.39 -11.40 -5.43
C ALA A 238 -2.86 -12.11 -4.17
N ASP A 239 -1.92 -11.49 -3.48
CA ASP A 239 -1.31 -12.03 -2.28
C ASP A 239 -1.99 -11.50 -1.02
N GLY A 240 -2.22 -12.40 -0.07
CA GLY A 240 -2.70 -12.06 1.25
C GLY A 240 -4.22 -11.89 1.40
N ASP A 241 -4.61 -11.58 2.63
CA ASP A 241 -6.00 -11.40 3.04
C ASP A 241 -6.39 -9.92 2.97
N ASN A 242 -7.09 -9.54 1.91
CA ASN A 242 -7.57 -8.18 1.68
C ASN A 242 -9.08 -8.15 1.36
N THR A 243 -9.68 -6.96 1.43
CA THR A 243 -11.12 -6.77 1.20
C THR A 243 -11.57 -7.26 -0.18
N VAL A 244 -10.74 -7.08 -1.21
CA VAL A 244 -11.09 -7.47 -2.59
C VAL A 244 -11.17 -9.00 -2.71
N ASN A 245 -10.18 -9.74 -2.14
CA ASN A 245 -10.17 -11.19 -2.12
C ASN A 245 -11.39 -11.77 -1.40
N ARG A 246 -11.76 -11.18 -0.25
CA ARG A 246 -12.96 -11.58 0.51
C ARG A 246 -14.25 -11.37 -0.28
N LEU A 247 -14.37 -10.25 -1.01
CA LEU A 247 -15.53 -9.97 -1.84
C LEU A 247 -15.61 -10.88 -3.08
N PHE A 248 -14.47 -11.23 -3.70
CA PHE A 248 -14.46 -12.26 -4.76
C PHE A 248 -14.89 -13.62 -4.22
N ALA A 249 -14.35 -14.04 -3.07
CA ALA A 249 -14.75 -15.29 -2.42
C ALA A 249 -16.26 -15.30 -2.12
N LEU A 250 -16.81 -14.19 -1.62
CA LEU A 250 -18.25 -14.05 -1.39
C LEU A 250 -19.07 -14.17 -2.69
N ASN A 251 -18.60 -13.57 -3.81
CA ASN A 251 -19.24 -13.70 -5.12
C ASN A 251 -19.28 -15.16 -5.59
N TYR A 252 -18.15 -15.85 -5.53
CA TYR A 252 -18.08 -17.28 -5.90
C TYR A 252 -18.97 -18.13 -5.00
N LEU A 253 -18.99 -17.86 -3.70
CA LEU A 253 -19.86 -18.57 -2.75
C LEU A 253 -21.34 -18.31 -3.05
N ALA A 254 -21.72 -17.07 -3.34
CA ALA A 254 -23.09 -16.71 -3.69
C ALA A 254 -23.54 -17.38 -5.00
N LEU A 255 -22.68 -17.40 -6.03
CA LEU A 255 -22.95 -18.11 -7.30
C LEU A 255 -23.11 -19.62 -7.10
N ALA A 256 -22.20 -20.23 -6.31
CA ALA A 256 -22.30 -21.65 -5.97
C ALA A 256 -23.58 -21.97 -5.18
N THR A 257 -23.96 -21.10 -4.24
CA THR A 257 -25.21 -21.24 -3.48
C THR A 257 -26.43 -21.13 -4.40
N ALA A 258 -26.47 -20.15 -5.30
CA ALA A 258 -27.55 -19.99 -6.27
C ALA A 258 -27.66 -21.22 -7.20
N LEU A 259 -26.52 -21.74 -7.66
CA LEU A 259 -26.49 -22.95 -8.47
C LEU A 259 -27.01 -24.16 -7.70
N PHE A 260 -26.56 -24.35 -6.45
CA PHE A 260 -27.03 -25.42 -5.58
C PHE A 260 -28.54 -25.35 -5.33
N VAL A 261 -29.06 -24.17 -4.98
CA VAL A 261 -30.48 -23.95 -4.76
C VAL A 261 -31.28 -24.29 -6.01
N ASN A 262 -30.82 -23.88 -7.18
CA ASN A 262 -31.47 -24.13 -8.44
C ASN A 262 -31.55 -25.62 -8.80
N ILE A 263 -30.42 -26.32 -8.62
CA ILE A 263 -30.35 -27.77 -8.87
C ILE A 263 -31.21 -28.53 -7.85
N PHE A 264 -31.08 -28.20 -6.55
CA PHE A 264 -31.74 -28.91 -5.48
C PHE A 264 -33.27 -28.77 -5.52
N PHE A 265 -33.73 -27.54 -5.68
CA PHE A 265 -35.18 -27.23 -5.69
C PHE A 265 -35.83 -27.34 -7.08
N GLY A 266 -35.13 -26.87 -8.13
CA GLY A 266 -35.70 -26.81 -9.48
C GLY A 266 -35.52 -28.09 -10.27
N ARG A 267 -34.31 -28.67 -10.32
CA ARG A 267 -34.04 -29.85 -11.14
C ARG A 267 -34.47 -31.15 -10.47
N PHE A 268 -34.16 -31.30 -9.20
CA PHE A 268 -34.40 -32.58 -8.50
C PHE A 268 -35.63 -32.60 -7.62
N ASN A 269 -36.19 -31.44 -7.27
CA ASN A 269 -37.36 -31.32 -6.38
C ASN A 269 -37.21 -32.17 -5.11
N VAL A 270 -36.05 -32.09 -4.45
CA VAL A 270 -35.63 -33.04 -3.43
C VAL A 270 -36.60 -33.08 -2.26
N LEU A 271 -36.99 -31.90 -1.73
CA LEU A 271 -37.87 -31.83 -0.57
C LEU A 271 -39.33 -32.19 -0.93
N ALA A 272 -39.76 -31.84 -2.12
CA ALA A 272 -41.11 -32.23 -2.59
C ALA A 272 -41.23 -33.75 -2.73
N ARG A 273 -40.15 -34.43 -3.17
CA ARG A 273 -40.12 -35.90 -3.28
C ARG A 273 -39.93 -36.60 -1.94
N ALA A 274 -39.14 -36.00 -1.03
CA ALA A 274 -38.85 -36.61 0.29
C ALA A 274 -39.99 -36.38 1.31
N PHE A 275 -40.67 -35.24 1.24
CA PHE A 275 -41.68 -34.81 2.21
C PHE A 275 -43.00 -34.41 1.53
N SER A 276 -43.08 -33.16 1.06
CA SER A 276 -44.26 -32.66 0.32
C SER A 276 -43.92 -31.38 -0.46
N PRO A 277 -44.73 -31.05 -1.49
CA PRO A 277 -44.62 -29.76 -2.23
C PRO A 277 -44.66 -28.55 -1.29
N TYR A 278 -45.50 -28.57 -0.29
CA TYR A 278 -45.63 -27.49 0.69
C TYR A 278 -44.34 -27.27 1.49
N VAL A 279 -43.68 -28.34 1.92
CA VAL A 279 -42.41 -28.25 2.67
C VAL A 279 -41.33 -27.64 1.78
N GLN A 280 -41.29 -28.02 0.50
CA GLN A 280 -40.34 -27.46 -0.45
C GLN A 280 -40.56 -25.97 -0.67
N GLU A 281 -41.81 -25.55 -0.82
CA GLU A 281 -42.19 -24.14 -1.01
C GLU A 281 -41.78 -23.28 0.20
N GLN A 282 -42.08 -23.72 1.42
CA GLN A 282 -41.73 -23.01 2.65
C GLN A 282 -40.21 -22.93 2.81
N ALA A 283 -39.47 -24.01 2.58
CA ALA A 283 -38.00 -24.02 2.64
C ALA A 283 -37.40 -23.06 1.61
N TYR A 284 -37.95 -23.02 0.39
CA TYR A 284 -37.46 -22.08 -0.61
C TYR A 284 -37.73 -20.62 -0.22
N LEU A 285 -38.91 -20.33 0.33
CA LEU A 285 -39.27 -19.00 0.81
C LEU A 285 -38.32 -18.49 1.88
N VAL A 286 -37.87 -19.36 2.80
CA VAL A 286 -36.84 -19.03 3.80
C VAL A 286 -35.53 -18.73 3.11
N ILE A 287 -35.06 -19.55 2.17
CA ILE A 287 -33.78 -19.36 1.47
C ILE A 287 -33.81 -18.07 0.63
N MET A 288 -34.94 -17.78 -0.06
CA MET A 288 -35.13 -16.59 -0.88
C MET A 288 -34.88 -15.28 -0.10
N TRP A 289 -35.19 -15.27 1.20
CA TRP A 289 -34.89 -14.10 2.07
C TRP A 289 -33.60 -14.23 2.86
N ALA A 290 -33.24 -15.42 3.34
CA ALA A 290 -32.07 -15.63 4.17
C ALA A 290 -30.76 -15.39 3.39
N VAL A 291 -30.66 -15.87 2.15
CA VAL A 291 -29.42 -15.75 1.35
C VAL A 291 -29.07 -14.29 1.06
N PRO A 292 -29.98 -13.43 0.53
CA PRO A 292 -29.67 -12.03 0.32
C PRO A 292 -29.26 -11.29 1.60
N VAL A 293 -29.94 -11.57 2.71
CA VAL A 293 -29.61 -10.95 4.01
C VAL A 293 -28.21 -11.37 4.48
N LEU A 294 -27.88 -12.65 4.41
CA LEU A 294 -26.56 -13.15 4.78
C LEU A 294 -25.45 -12.57 3.88
N VAL A 295 -25.68 -12.52 2.57
CA VAL A 295 -24.72 -11.92 1.62
C VAL A 295 -24.53 -10.43 1.93
N ALA A 296 -25.61 -9.68 2.18
CA ALA A 296 -25.54 -8.26 2.51
C ALA A 296 -24.77 -8.01 3.82
N ILE A 297 -25.06 -8.79 4.88
CA ILE A 297 -24.35 -8.69 6.17
C ILE A 297 -22.87 -9.03 5.98
N THR A 298 -22.54 -10.10 5.25
CA THR A 298 -21.16 -10.52 5.02
C THR A 298 -20.41 -9.49 4.17
N ALA A 299 -21.02 -8.97 3.12
CA ALA A 299 -20.43 -7.90 2.30
C ALA A 299 -20.16 -6.64 3.14
N ALA A 300 -21.10 -6.24 3.99
CA ALA A 300 -20.94 -5.11 4.90
C ALA A 300 -19.83 -5.35 5.93
N ALA A 301 -19.65 -6.58 6.43
CA ALA A 301 -18.60 -6.94 7.36
C ALA A 301 -17.20 -6.94 6.71
N PHE A 302 -17.11 -7.21 5.41
CA PHE A 302 -15.86 -7.19 4.65
C PHE A 302 -15.46 -5.80 4.18
N THR A 303 -16.42 -4.87 4.02
CA THR A 303 -16.09 -3.48 3.70
C THR A 303 -15.51 -2.80 4.94
N PRO A 304 -14.31 -2.19 4.85
CA PRO A 304 -13.74 -1.48 5.98
C PRO A 304 -14.68 -0.35 6.36
N SER A 305 -15.13 -0.35 7.62
CA SER A 305 -15.97 0.73 8.14
C SER A 305 -15.24 2.06 7.95
N ALA A 306 -15.89 3.03 7.33
CA ALA A 306 -15.39 4.38 7.07
C ALA A 306 -15.11 5.21 8.36
N ARG A 307 -14.87 4.58 9.50
CA ARG A 307 -14.55 5.22 10.79
C ARG A 307 -13.18 5.89 10.86
N ILE A 308 -12.56 6.24 9.72
CA ILE A 308 -11.20 6.78 9.70
C ILE A 308 -11.16 8.15 9.03
N PHE A 309 -12.14 8.97 9.23
CA PHE A 309 -12.00 10.41 9.08
C PHE A 309 -11.88 11.06 10.45
N SER A 310 -10.84 10.76 11.19
CA SER A 310 -10.28 11.75 12.11
C SER A 310 -9.25 12.54 11.29
N PRO A 311 -9.47 13.84 11.06
CA PRO A 311 -8.42 14.69 10.50
C PRO A 311 -7.24 14.61 11.46
N VAL A 312 -6.06 14.41 10.90
CA VAL A 312 -4.80 14.57 11.65
C VAL A 312 -4.73 16.03 12.01
N SER A 313 -4.99 16.32 13.29
CA SER A 313 -4.74 17.61 13.93
C SER A 313 -3.25 17.81 14.14
#